data_7e5506d3eb543d85ac1dcbd6f403a4b5
#
_entry.id   7e5506d3eb543d85ac1dcbd6f403a4b5
#
_cell.length_a   1.000
_cell.length_b   1.000
_cell.length_c   1.000
_cell.angle_alpha   90.00
_cell.angle_beta   90.00
_cell.angle_gamma   90.00
#
_symmetry.space_group_name_H-M   'P 1'
#
loop_
_entity.id
_entity.type
_entity.pdbx_description
1 polymer ?
#
loop_
_entity_poly.entity_id
_entity_poly.type
_entity_poly.pdbx_seq_one_letter_code
_entity_poly.pdbx_strand_id
1 'polypeptide(L)'
;MIDRYHLRYFLAVVDTGNFSRAAAACNVAQPTLSVGIARLEASLGRTLFNRTNRRVALTEAGASLLAHARAIESGFAAAERAVTGAAAAPLLRLGVLTTIPRAWIERWLAARSGDRVELVEGNERDLRARLARGRIDTALTILRDGDDRSARQHLLTEGYALAIGATHPLAARASLRAEEIAHEPMIVRRHCEMLSETSRFFTTRGVRPFFPARTTSDDRALSHVRARLGITVMPGSFHADGVVRVPLEDFDASRDVGLVFAAHAPTDAALIAGLREALT
;
A
#
# COMPACT_ATOMS: atom_id res chain seq x y z
N MET A 1 -25.65 -1.86 -26.05
CA MET A 1 -25.22 -0.59 -25.46
C MET A 1 -25.01 -0.80 -23.97
N ILE A 2 -23.91 -0.31 -23.40
CA ILE A 2 -23.62 -0.38 -21.96
C ILE A 2 -24.48 0.67 -21.25
N ASP A 3 -25.21 0.27 -20.22
CA ASP A 3 -26.02 1.15 -19.37
C ASP A 3 -25.25 1.50 -18.09
N ARG A 4 -25.32 2.77 -17.64
CA ARG A 4 -24.63 3.24 -16.44
C ARG A 4 -25.09 2.51 -15.16
N TYR A 5 -26.39 2.25 -15.03
CA TYR A 5 -26.89 1.53 -13.84
C TYR A 5 -26.35 0.10 -13.78
N HIS A 6 -26.22 -0.57 -14.92
CA HIS A 6 -25.64 -1.90 -14.99
C HIS A 6 -24.16 -1.90 -14.63
N LEU A 7 -23.38 -0.83 -15.01
CA LEU A 7 -22.01 -0.65 -14.55
C LEU A 7 -21.93 -0.43 -13.04
N ARG A 8 -22.82 0.36 -12.46
CA ARG A 8 -22.90 0.55 -11.01
C ARG A 8 -23.22 -0.75 -10.27
N TYR A 9 -24.13 -1.58 -10.79
CA TYR A 9 -24.39 -2.90 -10.23
C TYR A 9 -23.16 -3.80 -10.29
N PHE A 10 -22.46 -3.79 -11.42
CA PHE A 10 -21.20 -4.52 -11.58
C PHE A 10 -20.16 -4.08 -10.52
N LEU A 11 -19.93 -2.79 -10.37
CA LEU A 11 -19.01 -2.25 -9.38
C LEU A 11 -19.42 -2.61 -7.95
N ALA A 12 -20.72 -2.51 -7.62
CA ALA A 12 -21.23 -2.87 -6.30
C ALA A 12 -20.99 -4.35 -5.97
N VAL A 13 -21.13 -5.25 -6.95
CA VAL A 13 -20.82 -6.69 -6.78
C VAL A 13 -19.32 -6.90 -6.56
N VAL A 14 -18.47 -6.18 -7.30
CA VAL A 14 -17.00 -6.22 -7.12
C VAL A 14 -16.62 -5.78 -5.71
N ASP A 15 -17.16 -4.64 -5.25
CA ASP A 15 -16.81 -4.03 -3.97
C ASP A 15 -17.28 -4.87 -2.78
N THR A 16 -18.49 -5.43 -2.86
CA THR A 16 -19.07 -6.21 -1.76
C THR A 16 -18.71 -7.70 -1.80
N GLY A 17 -18.33 -8.23 -2.97
CA GLY A 17 -18.11 -9.66 -3.21
C GLY A 17 -19.36 -10.52 -3.05
N ASN A 18 -20.57 -9.90 -3.04
CA ASN A 18 -21.84 -10.59 -2.78
C ASN A 18 -23.02 -9.87 -3.45
N PHE A 19 -23.85 -10.59 -4.20
CA PHE A 19 -24.98 -10.01 -4.95
C PHE A 19 -26.05 -9.39 -4.05
N SER A 20 -26.35 -9.99 -2.89
CA SER A 20 -27.36 -9.44 -1.98
C SER A 20 -26.87 -8.16 -1.31
N ARG A 21 -25.62 -8.11 -0.87
CA ARG A 21 -25.02 -6.90 -0.32
C ARG A 21 -24.88 -5.80 -1.37
N ALA A 22 -24.54 -6.16 -2.60
CA ALA A 22 -24.48 -5.23 -3.71
C ALA A 22 -25.85 -4.61 -4.02
N ALA A 23 -26.91 -5.42 -4.01
CA ALA A 23 -28.27 -4.95 -4.22
C ALA A 23 -28.70 -3.97 -3.14
N ALA A 24 -28.43 -4.27 -1.87
CA ALA A 24 -28.68 -3.36 -0.76
C ALA A 24 -27.91 -2.03 -0.92
N ALA A 25 -26.62 -2.10 -1.32
CA ALA A 25 -25.80 -0.91 -1.57
C ALA A 25 -26.31 -0.04 -2.74
N CYS A 26 -27.00 -0.65 -3.71
CA CYS A 26 -27.61 0.04 -4.83
C CYS A 26 -29.09 0.42 -4.59
N ASN A 27 -29.65 0.14 -3.42
CA ASN A 27 -31.05 0.35 -3.07
C ASN A 27 -32.03 -0.34 -4.05
N VAL A 28 -31.72 -1.56 -4.46
CA VAL A 28 -32.55 -2.37 -5.34
C VAL A 28 -32.74 -3.79 -4.80
N ALA A 29 -33.77 -4.51 -5.31
CA ALA A 29 -33.94 -5.92 -5.01
C ALA A 29 -32.82 -6.76 -5.70
N GLN A 30 -32.38 -7.84 -5.05
CA GLN A 30 -31.31 -8.70 -5.59
C GLN A 30 -31.66 -9.28 -6.98
N PRO A 31 -32.93 -9.69 -7.31
CA PRO A 31 -33.28 -10.08 -8.66
C PRO A 31 -33.06 -8.98 -9.69
N THR A 32 -33.39 -7.73 -9.37
CA THR A 32 -33.18 -6.56 -10.23
C THR A 32 -31.70 -6.37 -10.57
N LEU A 33 -30.84 -6.42 -9.55
CA LEU A 33 -29.39 -6.34 -9.75
C LEU A 33 -28.89 -7.50 -10.60
N SER A 34 -29.32 -8.73 -10.33
CA SER A 34 -28.90 -9.90 -11.09
C SER A 34 -29.34 -9.84 -12.57
N VAL A 35 -30.54 -9.35 -12.86
CA VAL A 35 -30.99 -9.11 -14.24
C VAL A 35 -30.17 -8.02 -14.91
N GLY A 36 -29.82 -6.93 -14.19
CA GLY A 36 -28.94 -5.86 -14.70
C GLY A 36 -27.55 -6.38 -15.07
N ILE A 37 -26.95 -7.22 -14.21
CA ILE A 37 -25.66 -7.86 -14.52
C ILE A 37 -25.79 -8.78 -15.75
N ALA A 38 -26.83 -9.62 -15.82
CA ALA A 38 -27.05 -10.49 -16.98
C ALA A 38 -27.21 -9.71 -18.29
N ARG A 39 -27.89 -8.56 -18.26
CA ARG A 39 -28.01 -7.66 -19.41
C ARG A 39 -26.69 -7.05 -19.82
N LEU A 40 -25.85 -6.67 -18.85
CA LEU A 40 -24.50 -6.16 -19.12
C LEU A 40 -23.64 -7.25 -19.77
N GLU A 41 -23.65 -8.47 -19.23
CA GLU A 41 -22.94 -9.62 -19.78
C GLU A 41 -23.43 -9.94 -21.21
N ALA A 42 -24.73 -9.91 -21.43
CA ALA A 42 -25.30 -10.11 -22.76
C ALA A 42 -24.92 -9.01 -23.76
N SER A 43 -24.89 -7.73 -23.34
CA SER A 43 -24.49 -6.61 -24.20
C SER A 43 -23.02 -6.65 -24.61
N LEU A 44 -22.17 -7.29 -23.79
CA LEU A 44 -20.73 -7.47 -24.01
C LEU A 44 -20.39 -8.81 -24.66
N GLY A 45 -21.33 -9.76 -24.71
CA GLY A 45 -21.12 -11.13 -25.18
C GLY A 45 -20.12 -11.92 -24.32
N ARG A 46 -19.90 -11.51 -23.06
CA ARG A 46 -18.94 -12.11 -22.15
C ARG A 46 -19.49 -12.17 -20.73
N THR A 47 -19.20 -13.25 -20.02
CA THR A 47 -19.47 -13.35 -18.58
C THR A 47 -18.43 -12.53 -17.81
N LEU A 48 -18.87 -11.77 -16.81
CA LEU A 48 -18.01 -10.89 -16.01
C LEU A 48 -17.68 -11.52 -14.65
N PHE A 49 -18.51 -12.44 -14.18
CA PHE A 49 -18.33 -13.11 -12.90
C PHE A 49 -18.31 -14.63 -13.02
N ASN A 50 -17.34 -15.25 -12.31
CA ASN A 50 -17.38 -16.68 -12.00
C ASN A 50 -18.27 -16.86 -10.76
N ARG A 51 -19.43 -17.50 -10.94
CA ARG A 51 -20.38 -17.76 -9.86
C ARG A 51 -20.11 -19.16 -9.28
N THR A 52 -19.42 -19.24 -8.17
CA THR A 52 -19.34 -20.46 -7.37
C THR A 52 -20.18 -20.30 -6.10
N ASN A 53 -20.69 -21.39 -5.53
CA ASN A 53 -21.56 -21.35 -4.33
C ASN A 53 -20.92 -20.68 -3.10
N ARG A 54 -19.64 -20.36 -3.13
CA ARG A 54 -18.90 -19.79 -1.99
C ARG A 54 -18.28 -18.43 -2.24
N ARG A 55 -18.04 -18.00 -3.49
CA ARG A 55 -17.39 -16.71 -3.81
C ARG A 55 -17.82 -16.21 -5.18
N VAL A 56 -17.97 -14.89 -5.26
CA VAL A 56 -18.08 -14.16 -6.52
C VAL A 56 -16.67 -13.68 -6.89
N ALA A 57 -16.13 -14.15 -7.99
CA ALA A 57 -14.83 -13.73 -8.51
C ALA A 57 -15.00 -13.16 -9.92
N LEU A 58 -14.18 -12.20 -10.31
CA LEU A 58 -14.16 -11.68 -11.67
C LEU A 58 -13.58 -12.72 -12.64
N THR A 59 -14.14 -12.74 -13.85
CA THR A 59 -13.49 -13.35 -15.03
C THR A 59 -12.39 -12.42 -15.54
N GLU A 60 -11.62 -12.84 -16.53
CA GLU A 60 -10.66 -11.96 -17.23
C GLU A 60 -11.38 -10.77 -17.87
N ALA A 61 -12.55 -10.99 -18.51
CA ALA A 61 -13.36 -9.92 -19.08
C ALA A 61 -13.90 -8.97 -17.99
N GLY A 62 -14.30 -9.50 -16.82
CA GLY A 62 -14.69 -8.70 -15.67
C GLY A 62 -13.54 -7.86 -15.13
N ALA A 63 -12.34 -8.41 -15.04
CA ALA A 63 -11.15 -7.67 -14.61
C ALA A 63 -10.79 -6.55 -15.60
N SER A 64 -10.88 -6.80 -16.89
CA SER A 64 -10.69 -5.78 -17.94
C SER A 64 -11.74 -4.67 -17.87
N LEU A 65 -13.02 -5.01 -17.71
CA LEU A 65 -14.09 -4.02 -17.60
C LEU A 65 -13.96 -3.14 -16.36
N LEU A 66 -13.41 -3.66 -15.27
CA LEU A 66 -13.40 -2.98 -13.98
C LEU A 66 -12.70 -1.61 -14.03
N ALA A 67 -11.52 -1.55 -14.66
CA ALA A 67 -10.79 -0.30 -14.81
C ALA A 67 -11.64 0.76 -15.57
N HIS A 68 -12.27 0.35 -16.67
CA HIS A 68 -13.13 1.24 -17.47
C HIS A 68 -14.40 1.64 -16.74
N ALA A 69 -15.05 0.72 -16.04
CA ALA A 69 -16.26 1.00 -15.26
C ALA A 69 -16.00 2.05 -14.15
N ARG A 70 -14.85 1.93 -13.44
CA ARG A 70 -14.45 2.91 -12.43
C ARG A 70 -14.12 4.27 -13.06
N ALA A 71 -13.41 4.32 -14.18
CA ALA A 71 -13.11 5.55 -14.89
C ALA A 71 -14.40 6.27 -15.36
N ILE A 72 -15.37 5.51 -15.88
CA ILE A 72 -16.68 6.06 -16.31
C ILE A 72 -17.42 6.66 -15.11
N GLU A 73 -17.56 5.96 -13.98
CA GLU A 73 -18.24 6.46 -12.78
C GLU A 73 -17.53 7.65 -12.18
N SER A 74 -16.18 7.66 -12.17
CA SER A 74 -15.37 8.82 -11.75
C SER A 74 -15.63 10.04 -12.65
N GLY A 75 -15.70 9.82 -13.96
CA GLY A 75 -16.02 10.86 -14.95
C GLY A 75 -17.42 11.46 -14.75
N PHE A 76 -18.44 10.61 -14.53
CA PHE A 76 -19.79 11.05 -14.20
C PHE A 76 -19.80 11.89 -12.92
N ALA A 77 -19.18 11.41 -11.85
CA ALA A 77 -19.10 12.14 -10.59
C ALA A 77 -18.35 13.49 -10.75
N ALA A 78 -17.31 13.54 -11.57
CA ALA A 78 -16.60 14.78 -11.89
C ALA A 78 -17.48 15.76 -12.65
N ALA A 79 -18.24 15.31 -13.65
CA ALA A 79 -19.16 16.15 -14.41
C ALA A 79 -20.29 16.69 -13.52
N GLU A 80 -20.89 15.86 -12.66
CA GLU A 80 -21.90 16.29 -11.71
C GLU A 80 -21.37 17.38 -10.76
N ARG A 81 -20.16 17.22 -10.22
CA ARG A 81 -19.51 18.22 -9.37
C ARG A 81 -19.24 19.54 -10.11
N ALA A 82 -18.75 19.47 -11.34
CA ALA A 82 -18.46 20.65 -12.13
C ALA A 82 -19.69 21.55 -12.36
N VAL A 83 -20.88 20.95 -12.44
CA VAL A 83 -22.13 21.68 -12.66
C VAL A 83 -22.81 22.08 -11.35
N THR A 84 -22.82 21.21 -10.37
CA THR A 84 -23.59 21.44 -9.12
C THR A 84 -22.83 22.20 -8.04
N GLY A 85 -21.50 22.37 -8.20
CA GLY A 85 -20.64 22.92 -7.14
C GLY A 85 -20.63 22.07 -5.86
N ALA A 86 -21.19 20.86 -5.91
CA ALA A 86 -21.35 20.01 -4.73
C ALA A 86 -19.99 19.51 -4.21
N ALA A 87 -19.71 19.84 -2.97
CA ALA A 87 -18.42 19.64 -2.30
C ALA A 87 -18.17 18.21 -1.78
N ALA A 88 -18.90 17.20 -2.23
CA ALA A 88 -18.60 15.85 -1.81
C ALA A 88 -17.30 15.36 -2.48
N ALA A 89 -16.20 15.40 -1.75
CA ALA A 89 -14.92 14.84 -2.19
C ALA A 89 -15.10 13.36 -2.62
N PRO A 90 -14.50 12.92 -3.74
CA PRO A 90 -14.52 11.53 -4.14
C PRO A 90 -13.86 10.68 -3.05
N LEU A 91 -14.33 9.45 -2.88
CA LEU A 91 -13.68 8.49 -2.01
C LEU A 91 -12.32 8.11 -2.60
N LEU A 92 -11.24 8.45 -1.90
CA LEU A 92 -9.89 7.99 -2.21
C LEU A 92 -9.63 6.65 -1.55
N ARG A 93 -9.34 5.62 -2.31
CA ARG A 93 -8.91 4.31 -1.80
C ARG A 93 -7.40 4.20 -1.90
N LEU A 94 -6.72 4.46 -0.79
CA LEU A 94 -5.25 4.44 -0.70
C LEU A 94 -4.77 3.15 -0.06
N GLY A 95 -3.99 2.36 -0.82
CA GLY A 95 -3.19 1.28 -0.27
C GLY A 95 -1.92 1.82 0.37
N VAL A 96 -1.55 1.31 1.54
CA VAL A 96 -0.33 1.70 2.24
C VAL A 96 0.51 0.46 2.53
N LEU A 97 1.76 0.47 2.07
CA LEU A 97 2.68 -0.62 2.35
C LEU A 97 3.01 -0.67 3.85
N THR A 98 2.95 -1.85 4.43
CA THR A 98 3.16 -2.06 5.88
C THR A 98 4.53 -1.61 6.40
N THR A 99 5.52 -1.38 5.51
CA THR A 99 6.83 -0.82 5.86
C THR A 99 6.92 0.70 5.64
N ILE A 100 5.80 1.37 5.47
CA ILE A 100 5.72 2.84 5.50
C ILE A 100 5.55 3.28 6.97
N PRO A 101 6.32 4.28 7.44
CA PRO A 101 6.19 4.79 8.80
C PRO A 101 4.78 5.29 9.10
N ARG A 102 4.21 4.83 10.21
CA ARG A 102 2.88 5.26 10.67
C ARG A 102 2.77 6.78 10.82
N ALA A 103 3.82 7.41 11.34
CA ALA A 103 3.87 8.86 11.54
C ALA A 103 3.64 9.67 10.24
N TRP A 104 4.05 9.16 9.08
CA TRP A 104 3.78 9.81 7.80
C TRP A 104 2.29 9.80 7.47
N ILE A 105 1.64 8.66 7.68
CA ILE A 105 0.19 8.53 7.43
C ILE A 105 -0.61 9.36 8.42
N GLU A 106 -0.22 9.42 9.69
CA GLU A 106 -0.84 10.26 10.71
C GLU A 106 -0.76 11.75 10.34
N ARG A 107 0.42 12.25 9.93
CA ARG A 107 0.59 13.64 9.48
C ARG A 107 -0.24 13.95 8.26
N TRP A 108 -0.22 13.05 7.27
CA TRP A 108 -1.00 13.23 6.04
C TRP A 108 -2.51 13.27 6.32
N LEU A 109 -3.03 12.39 7.17
CA LEU A 109 -4.44 12.36 7.56
C LEU A 109 -4.84 13.60 8.36
N ALA A 110 -4.00 14.05 9.29
CA ALA A 110 -4.27 15.24 10.11
C ALA A 110 -4.46 16.51 9.26
N ALA A 111 -3.75 16.62 8.14
CA ALA A 111 -3.88 17.74 7.19
C ALA A 111 -5.13 17.66 6.30
N ARG A 112 -5.90 16.56 6.32
CA ARG A 112 -7.01 16.27 5.38
C ARG A 112 -8.36 16.07 6.09
N SER A 113 -8.67 16.91 7.05
CA SER A 113 -9.96 16.84 7.73
C SER A 113 -11.11 17.10 6.74
N GLY A 114 -12.07 16.18 6.67
CA GLY A 114 -13.24 16.26 5.79
C GLY A 114 -13.13 15.46 4.48
N ASP A 115 -11.96 14.96 4.12
CA ASP A 115 -11.79 14.08 2.97
C ASP A 115 -12.35 12.68 3.25
N ARG A 116 -12.90 12.07 2.19
CA ARG A 116 -13.36 10.67 2.26
C ARG A 116 -12.22 9.75 1.83
N VAL A 117 -11.54 9.15 2.80
CA VAL A 117 -10.40 8.26 2.57
C VAL A 117 -10.70 6.87 3.12
N GLU A 118 -10.44 5.84 2.32
CA GLU A 118 -10.38 4.44 2.73
C GLU A 118 -8.93 3.98 2.66
N LEU A 119 -8.34 3.65 3.82
CA LEU A 119 -6.98 3.12 3.89
C LEU A 119 -6.99 1.60 3.92
N VAL A 120 -6.11 1.00 3.14
CA VAL A 120 -5.91 -0.45 3.09
C VAL A 120 -4.42 -0.74 3.26
N GLU A 121 -4.06 -1.30 4.41
CA GLU A 121 -2.68 -1.74 4.64
C GLU A 121 -2.43 -3.14 4.05
N GLY A 122 -1.22 -3.34 3.55
CA GLY A 122 -0.84 -4.63 2.98
C GLY A 122 0.64 -4.73 2.63
N ASN A 123 1.07 -5.93 2.28
CA ASN A 123 2.38 -6.12 1.66
C ASN A 123 2.35 -5.72 0.18
N GLU A 124 3.54 -5.58 -0.42
CA GLU A 124 3.67 -5.13 -1.81
C GLU A 124 2.84 -5.99 -2.79
N ARG A 125 2.89 -7.31 -2.66
CA ARG A 125 2.15 -8.25 -3.53
C ARG A 125 0.63 -8.06 -3.40
N ASP A 126 0.13 -7.89 -2.19
CA ASP A 126 -1.31 -7.68 -1.95
C ASP A 126 -1.77 -6.33 -2.52
N LEU A 127 -1.01 -5.26 -2.28
CA LEU A 127 -1.34 -3.93 -2.81
C LEU A 127 -1.32 -3.91 -4.34
N ARG A 128 -0.31 -4.52 -4.99
CA ARG A 128 -0.27 -4.65 -6.45
C ARG A 128 -1.45 -5.43 -7.01
N ALA A 129 -1.84 -6.52 -6.34
CA ALA A 129 -3.03 -7.29 -6.72
C ALA A 129 -4.32 -6.49 -6.55
N ARG A 130 -4.41 -5.61 -5.53
CA ARG A 130 -5.56 -4.73 -5.32
C ARG A 130 -5.63 -3.60 -6.35
N LEU A 131 -4.49 -3.00 -6.72
CA LEU A 131 -4.39 -2.02 -7.82
C LEU A 131 -4.90 -2.64 -9.14
N ALA A 132 -4.35 -3.80 -9.52
CA ALA A 132 -4.74 -4.50 -10.75
C ALA A 132 -6.22 -4.88 -10.80
N ARG A 133 -6.83 -5.12 -9.63
CA ARG A 133 -8.27 -5.42 -9.50
C ARG A 133 -9.13 -4.17 -9.28
N GLY A 134 -8.55 -2.98 -9.33
CA GLY A 134 -9.25 -1.71 -9.08
C GLY A 134 -9.90 -1.62 -7.69
N ARG A 135 -9.37 -2.33 -6.70
CA ARG A 135 -9.86 -2.28 -5.32
C ARG A 135 -9.27 -1.15 -4.50
N ILE A 136 -8.16 -0.62 -4.94
CA ILE A 136 -7.57 0.64 -4.49
C ILE A 136 -7.25 1.49 -5.71
N ASP A 137 -7.27 2.80 -5.54
CA ASP A 137 -7.03 3.75 -6.62
C ASP A 137 -5.53 4.05 -6.76
N THR A 138 -4.84 4.06 -5.63
CA THR A 138 -3.41 4.38 -5.54
C THR A 138 -2.78 3.58 -4.40
N ALA A 139 -1.51 3.24 -4.53
CA ALA A 139 -0.72 2.64 -3.44
C ALA A 139 0.51 3.49 -3.14
N LEU A 140 0.69 3.85 -1.86
CA LEU A 140 1.95 4.34 -1.31
C LEU A 140 2.82 3.11 -1.00
N THR A 141 3.87 2.92 -1.79
CA THR A 141 4.65 1.68 -1.80
C THR A 141 6.08 1.92 -2.27
N ILE A 142 6.86 0.87 -2.38
CA ILE A 142 8.19 0.89 -2.98
C ILE A 142 8.04 0.82 -4.50
N LEU A 143 8.72 1.72 -5.20
CA LEU A 143 8.81 1.70 -6.65
C LEU A 143 9.82 0.64 -7.11
N ARG A 144 9.50 -0.03 -8.22
CA ARG A 144 10.36 -1.02 -8.85
C ARG A 144 10.69 -0.61 -10.29
N ASP A 145 11.82 -1.08 -10.79
CA ASP A 145 12.25 -0.77 -12.18
C ASP A 145 11.24 -1.23 -13.24
N GLY A 146 10.49 -2.30 -12.95
CA GLY A 146 9.42 -2.81 -13.82
C GLY A 146 8.09 -2.07 -13.73
N ASP A 147 7.95 -1.05 -12.88
CA ASP A 147 6.70 -0.28 -12.78
C ASP A 147 6.53 0.63 -13.99
N ASP A 148 5.30 0.71 -14.51
CA ASP A 148 4.96 1.64 -15.58
C ASP A 148 5.27 3.09 -15.14
N ARG A 149 6.13 3.76 -15.89
CA ARG A 149 6.56 5.13 -15.61
C ARG A 149 5.42 6.13 -15.65
N SER A 150 4.40 5.89 -16.45
CA SER A 150 3.21 6.76 -16.55
C SER A 150 2.26 6.59 -15.37
N ALA A 151 2.32 5.44 -14.69
CA ALA A 151 1.46 5.10 -13.56
C ALA A 151 2.17 5.21 -12.20
N ARG A 152 3.36 5.81 -12.13
CA ARG A 152 4.12 5.95 -10.88
C ARG A 152 4.57 7.38 -10.63
N GLN A 153 4.67 7.74 -9.36
CA GLN A 153 5.21 9.02 -8.90
C GLN A 153 6.21 8.77 -7.78
N HIS A 154 7.46 9.11 -8.01
CA HIS A 154 8.51 9.07 -6.98
C HIS A 154 8.27 10.20 -5.96
N LEU A 155 8.39 9.87 -4.67
CA LEU A 155 8.26 10.81 -3.57
C LEU A 155 9.60 11.07 -2.88
N LEU A 156 10.31 10.01 -2.46
CA LEU A 156 11.62 10.10 -1.84
C LEU A 156 12.44 8.82 -2.04
N THR A 157 13.75 8.95 -1.92
CA THR A 157 14.70 7.84 -1.79
C THR A 157 15.31 7.89 -0.39
N GLU A 158 15.37 6.75 0.30
CA GLU A 158 16.01 6.65 1.61
C GLU A 158 16.90 5.41 1.72
N GLY A 159 17.98 5.55 2.49
CA GLY A 159 18.87 4.46 2.83
C GLY A 159 18.41 3.69 4.07
N TYR A 160 19.22 2.71 4.45
CA TYR A 160 19.04 1.89 5.64
C TYR A 160 20.20 2.11 6.63
N ALA A 161 19.88 2.01 7.92
CA ALA A 161 20.85 2.07 8.98
C ALA A 161 20.49 1.10 10.11
N LEU A 162 21.43 0.82 10.99
CA LEU A 162 21.16 0.10 12.23
C LEU A 162 20.33 0.97 13.17
N ALA A 163 19.24 0.41 13.67
CA ALA A 163 18.49 0.95 14.79
C ALA A 163 19.02 0.29 16.06
N ILE A 164 19.52 1.11 16.98
CA ILE A 164 20.22 0.69 18.21
C ILE A 164 19.59 1.44 19.39
N GLY A 165 19.40 0.80 20.52
CA GLY A 165 18.93 1.47 21.74
C GLY A 165 19.89 2.60 22.15
N ALA A 166 19.39 3.79 22.51
CA ALA A 166 20.21 4.96 22.81
C ALA A 166 21.22 4.76 23.96
N THR A 167 20.96 3.80 24.84
CA THR A 167 21.87 3.45 25.96
C THR A 167 22.85 2.31 25.62
N HIS A 168 22.85 1.85 24.37
CA HIS A 168 23.73 0.77 23.93
C HIS A 168 25.17 1.30 23.74
N PRO A 169 26.23 0.53 24.06
CA PRO A 169 27.62 0.98 23.86
C PRO A 169 27.96 1.44 22.44
N LEU A 170 27.32 0.82 21.44
CA LEU A 170 27.51 1.18 20.02
C LEU A 170 26.70 2.39 19.57
N ALA A 171 25.84 2.94 20.41
CA ALA A 171 24.93 4.03 20.02
C ALA A 171 25.65 5.35 19.67
N ALA A 172 26.83 5.59 20.23
CA ALA A 172 27.63 6.78 20.00
C ALA A 172 28.60 6.67 18.79
N ARG A 173 28.61 5.53 18.10
CA ARG A 173 29.48 5.32 16.93
C ARG A 173 28.97 6.10 15.72
N ALA A 174 29.90 6.69 14.97
CA ALA A 174 29.58 7.40 13.73
C ALA A 174 29.13 6.43 12.60
N SER A 175 29.74 5.24 12.57
CA SER A 175 29.38 4.11 11.69
C SER A 175 29.84 2.80 12.31
N LEU A 176 29.38 1.68 11.79
CA LEU A 176 29.76 0.34 12.24
C LEU A 176 29.97 -0.57 11.03
N ARG A 177 31.00 -1.41 11.11
CA ARG A 177 31.20 -2.52 10.16
C ARG A 177 30.41 -3.74 10.63
N ALA A 178 30.09 -4.64 9.68
CA ALA A 178 29.34 -5.85 9.99
C ALA A 178 30.02 -6.71 11.09
N GLU A 179 31.34 -6.80 11.07
CA GLU A 179 32.13 -7.61 12.01
C GLU A 179 32.06 -7.06 13.44
N GLU A 180 31.91 -5.74 13.61
CA GLU A 180 31.79 -5.09 14.92
C GLU A 180 30.49 -5.43 15.65
N ILE A 181 29.48 -5.87 14.90
CA ILE A 181 28.17 -6.27 15.45
C ILE A 181 27.94 -7.78 15.37
N ALA A 182 28.98 -8.58 15.11
CA ALA A 182 28.88 -10.03 14.95
C ALA A 182 28.31 -10.75 16.18
N HIS A 183 28.55 -10.18 17.36
CA HIS A 183 28.07 -10.72 18.64
C HIS A 183 26.75 -10.10 19.13
N GLU A 184 26.24 -9.09 18.40
CA GLU A 184 25.01 -8.42 18.78
C GLU A 184 23.79 -9.24 18.36
N PRO A 185 22.81 -9.43 19.25
CA PRO A 185 21.53 -10.02 18.88
C PRO A 185 20.82 -9.12 17.86
N MET A 186 20.23 -9.72 16.82
CA MET A 186 19.49 -9.00 15.80
C MET A 186 18.01 -9.36 15.78
N ILE A 187 17.14 -8.37 15.63
CA ILE A 187 15.70 -8.53 15.46
C ILE A 187 15.41 -8.64 13.97
N VAL A 188 14.75 -9.72 13.56
CA VAL A 188 14.39 -9.96 12.16
C VAL A 188 13.04 -9.32 11.85
N ARG A 189 13.01 -8.38 10.91
CA ARG A 189 11.81 -7.78 10.34
C ARG A 189 11.38 -8.63 9.13
N ARG A 190 10.49 -9.60 9.34
CA ARG A 190 10.10 -10.59 8.32
C ARG A 190 9.35 -10.03 7.11
N HIS A 191 8.77 -8.86 7.23
CA HIS A 191 8.05 -8.13 6.18
C HIS A 191 8.93 -7.11 5.45
N CYS A 192 10.20 -6.97 5.88
CA CYS A 192 11.14 -6.04 5.28
C CYS A 192 11.46 -6.42 3.84
N GLU A 193 11.32 -5.47 2.95
CA GLU A 193 11.63 -5.59 1.52
C GLU A 193 13.11 -5.85 1.25
N MET A 194 13.99 -5.47 2.17
CA MET A 194 15.46 -5.64 2.08
C MET A 194 15.98 -6.82 2.92
N LEU A 195 15.09 -7.75 3.32
CA LEU A 195 15.48 -8.87 4.19
C LEU A 195 16.53 -9.78 3.54
N SER A 196 16.37 -10.07 2.24
CA SER A 196 17.32 -10.90 1.48
C SER A 196 18.68 -10.23 1.32
N GLU A 197 18.69 -8.95 1.01
CA GLU A 197 19.90 -8.13 0.84
C GLU A 197 20.65 -7.99 2.15
N THR A 198 19.92 -7.68 3.25
CA THR A 198 20.48 -7.61 4.60
C THR A 198 21.09 -8.95 5.02
N SER A 199 20.37 -10.04 4.78
CA SER A 199 20.88 -11.38 5.08
C SER A 199 22.13 -11.72 4.28
N ARG A 200 22.16 -11.40 2.99
CA ARG A 200 23.32 -11.61 2.12
C ARG A 200 24.51 -10.78 2.59
N PHE A 201 24.29 -9.50 2.92
CA PHE A 201 25.32 -8.60 3.39
C PHE A 201 26.08 -9.17 4.62
N PHE A 202 25.37 -9.66 5.63
CA PHE A 202 25.98 -10.26 6.81
C PHE A 202 26.62 -11.61 6.51
N THR A 203 25.94 -12.46 5.74
CA THR A 203 26.44 -13.82 5.45
C THR A 203 27.73 -13.80 4.65
N THR A 204 27.86 -12.90 3.67
CA THR A 204 29.09 -12.76 2.86
C THR A 204 30.30 -12.27 3.65
N ARG A 205 30.04 -11.58 4.77
CA ARG A 205 31.06 -11.10 5.72
C ARG A 205 31.30 -12.09 6.89
N GLY A 206 30.71 -13.29 6.82
CA GLY A 206 30.87 -14.32 7.86
C GLY A 206 30.09 -14.01 9.15
N VAL A 207 29.26 -12.99 9.15
CA VAL A 207 28.49 -12.57 10.33
C VAL A 207 27.17 -13.34 10.38
N ARG A 208 26.93 -14.06 11.49
CA ARG A 208 25.70 -14.85 11.74
C ARG A 208 25.12 -14.47 13.12
N PRO A 209 24.34 -13.39 13.18
CA PRO A 209 23.79 -12.92 14.44
C PRO A 209 22.82 -13.94 15.05
N PHE A 210 22.72 -13.94 16.38
CA PHE A 210 21.60 -14.58 17.07
C PHE A 210 20.32 -13.76 16.87
N PHE A 211 19.19 -14.43 16.63
CA PHE A 211 17.90 -13.80 16.40
C PHE A 211 16.93 -14.03 17.56
N PRO A 212 16.93 -13.18 18.60
CA PRO A 212 16.05 -13.33 19.77
C PRO A 212 14.58 -13.06 19.43
N ALA A 213 14.29 -12.31 18.37
CA ALA A 213 12.93 -12.00 17.94
C ALA A 213 12.80 -11.94 16.42
N ARG A 214 11.60 -12.31 15.94
CA ARG A 214 11.15 -12.16 14.57
C ARG A 214 9.78 -11.50 14.59
N THR A 215 9.60 -10.40 13.87
CA THR A 215 8.34 -9.64 13.87
C THR A 215 7.95 -9.24 12.46
N THR A 216 6.65 -8.99 12.27
CA THR A 216 6.05 -8.38 11.08
C THR A 216 5.52 -6.96 11.37
N SER A 217 5.98 -6.35 12.47
CA SER A 217 5.61 -4.99 12.87
C SER A 217 6.87 -4.19 13.18
N ASP A 218 7.03 -3.05 12.52
CA ASP A 218 8.16 -2.14 12.73
C ASP A 218 8.10 -1.47 14.09
N ASP A 219 6.92 -1.12 14.60
CA ASP A 219 6.75 -0.58 15.95
C ASP A 219 7.20 -1.58 17.03
N ARG A 220 6.89 -2.87 16.83
CA ARG A 220 7.39 -3.94 17.73
C ARG A 220 8.90 -4.11 17.62
N ALA A 221 9.46 -4.03 16.41
CA ALA A 221 10.91 -4.07 16.23
C ALA A 221 11.59 -2.94 17.00
N LEU A 222 11.10 -1.70 16.87
CA LEU A 222 11.60 -0.54 17.61
C LEU A 222 11.44 -0.70 19.13
N SER A 223 10.31 -1.25 19.59
CA SER A 223 10.10 -1.54 21.01
C SER A 223 11.11 -2.55 21.56
N HIS A 224 11.44 -3.59 20.77
CA HIS A 224 12.46 -4.57 21.14
C HIS A 224 13.86 -3.98 21.15
N VAL A 225 14.18 -3.10 20.20
CA VAL A 225 15.46 -2.36 20.17
C VAL A 225 15.60 -1.46 21.40
N ARG A 226 14.55 -0.69 21.73
CA ARG A 226 14.54 0.17 22.91
C ARG A 226 14.69 -0.62 24.22
N ALA A 227 14.08 -1.81 24.28
CA ALA A 227 14.22 -2.72 25.40
C ALA A 227 15.57 -3.48 25.45
N ARG A 228 16.50 -3.19 24.52
CA ARG A 228 17.83 -3.80 24.42
C ARG A 228 17.80 -5.33 24.18
N LEU A 229 16.72 -5.82 23.55
CA LEU A 229 16.65 -7.23 23.14
C LEU A 229 17.58 -7.54 21.95
N GLY A 230 17.91 -6.53 21.15
CA GLY A 230 18.82 -6.61 20.01
C GLY A 230 18.76 -5.35 19.16
N ILE A 231 19.55 -5.34 18.10
CA ILE A 231 19.60 -4.29 17.08
C ILE A 231 18.84 -4.72 15.84
N THR A 232 18.55 -3.81 14.91
CA THR A 232 17.95 -4.18 13.61
C THR A 232 18.32 -3.21 12.51
N VAL A 233 18.28 -3.64 11.25
CA VAL A 233 18.43 -2.75 10.08
C VAL A 233 17.05 -2.21 9.71
N MET A 234 16.92 -0.88 9.58
CA MET A 234 15.67 -0.20 9.26
C MET A 234 15.88 0.94 8.26
N PRO A 235 14.86 1.33 7.49
CA PRO A 235 14.89 2.55 6.68
C PRO A 235 15.15 3.80 7.53
N GLY A 236 15.74 4.84 6.92
CA GLY A 236 16.11 6.09 7.59
C GLY A 236 14.96 6.83 8.26
N SER A 237 13.77 6.73 7.69
CA SER A 237 12.54 7.41 8.14
C SER A 237 11.93 6.88 9.45
N PHE A 238 12.33 5.70 9.92
CA PHE A 238 11.80 5.18 11.18
C PHE A 238 12.51 5.82 12.37
N HIS A 239 11.78 6.57 13.15
CA HIS A 239 12.24 7.23 14.37
C HIS A 239 11.44 6.75 15.58
N ALA A 240 12.10 6.60 16.71
CA ALA A 240 11.47 6.32 17.99
C ALA A 240 12.33 6.87 19.12
N ASP A 241 11.70 7.39 20.16
CA ASP A 241 12.40 7.84 21.37
C ASP A 241 13.21 6.70 21.98
N GLY A 242 14.43 6.97 22.37
CA GLY A 242 15.35 5.98 22.94
C GLY A 242 15.96 5.01 21.91
N VAL A 243 15.84 5.29 20.62
CA VAL A 243 16.51 4.55 19.54
C VAL A 243 17.34 5.52 18.68
N VAL A 244 18.59 5.18 18.43
CA VAL A 244 19.47 5.93 17.53
C VAL A 244 19.72 5.17 16.24
N ARG A 245 20.13 5.91 15.22
CA ARG A 245 20.44 5.38 13.89
C ARG A 245 21.95 5.44 13.68
N VAL A 246 22.58 4.29 13.48
CA VAL A 246 24.01 4.20 13.20
C VAL A 246 24.22 3.63 11.80
N PRO A 247 24.88 4.34 10.89
CA PRO A 247 25.21 3.86 9.56
C PRO A 247 25.95 2.52 9.61
N LEU A 248 25.62 1.63 8.67
CA LEU A 248 26.32 0.38 8.46
C LEU A 248 27.24 0.54 7.25
N GLU A 249 28.55 0.42 7.46
CA GLU A 249 29.54 0.61 6.40
C GLU A 249 29.34 -0.43 5.28
N ASP A 250 29.56 -0.02 4.04
CA ASP A 250 29.39 -0.83 2.83
C ASP A 250 27.97 -1.42 2.62
N PHE A 251 26.97 -0.86 3.30
CA PHE A 251 25.58 -1.23 3.10
C PHE A 251 24.82 -0.11 2.39
N ASP A 252 25.08 0.02 1.08
CA ASP A 252 24.52 1.07 0.23
C ASP A 252 23.08 0.79 -0.24
N ALA A 253 22.36 -0.04 0.51
CA ALA A 253 20.98 -0.36 0.20
C ALA A 253 20.08 0.86 0.39
N SER A 254 19.22 1.10 -0.59
CA SER A 254 18.22 2.15 -0.57
C SER A 254 16.87 1.65 -1.08
N ARG A 255 15.82 2.42 -0.82
CA ARG A 255 14.50 2.19 -1.39
C ARG A 255 13.90 3.48 -1.93
N ASP A 256 13.21 3.37 -3.05
CA ASP A 256 12.42 4.45 -3.63
C ASP A 256 10.98 4.32 -3.16
N VAL A 257 10.53 5.26 -2.34
CA VAL A 257 9.13 5.33 -1.90
C VAL A 257 8.36 6.22 -2.85
N GLY A 258 7.18 5.76 -3.26
CA GLY A 258 6.35 6.52 -4.18
C GLY A 258 4.92 6.01 -4.26
N LEU A 259 4.18 6.63 -5.16
CA LEU A 259 2.81 6.25 -5.49
C LEU A 259 2.79 5.43 -6.78
N VAL A 260 1.97 4.40 -6.78
CA VAL A 260 1.59 3.64 -7.97
C VAL A 260 0.08 3.79 -8.15
N PHE A 261 -0.35 4.30 -9.30
CA PHE A 261 -1.74 4.55 -9.62
C PHE A 261 -2.35 3.35 -10.36
N ALA A 262 -3.60 3.05 -10.06
CA ALA A 262 -4.36 2.09 -10.86
C ALA A 262 -4.66 2.67 -12.25
N ALA A 263 -4.80 1.82 -13.26
CA ALA A 263 -5.04 2.25 -14.63
C ALA A 263 -6.30 3.13 -14.82
N HIS A 264 -7.27 3.04 -13.91
CA HIS A 264 -8.50 3.84 -13.93
C HIS A 264 -8.39 5.14 -13.12
N ALA A 265 -7.35 5.31 -12.29
CA ALA A 265 -7.22 6.46 -11.42
C ALA A 265 -6.36 7.53 -12.09
N PRO A 266 -6.84 8.80 -12.16
CA PRO A 266 -6.01 9.89 -12.63
C PRO A 266 -4.90 10.17 -11.63
N THR A 267 -3.78 10.70 -12.11
CA THR A 267 -2.74 11.25 -11.26
C THR A 267 -3.30 12.41 -10.44
N ASP A 268 -3.26 12.30 -9.12
CA ASP A 268 -3.79 13.33 -8.21
C ASP A 268 -2.64 14.20 -7.67
N ALA A 269 -2.54 15.41 -8.18
CA ALA A 269 -1.49 16.35 -7.79
C ALA A 269 -1.61 16.78 -6.31
N ALA A 270 -2.83 16.88 -5.77
CA ALA A 270 -3.06 17.24 -4.38
C ALA A 270 -2.65 16.12 -3.43
N LEU A 271 -2.92 14.86 -3.82
CA LEU A 271 -2.45 13.68 -3.09
C LEU A 271 -0.92 13.64 -3.06
N ILE A 272 -0.27 13.85 -4.22
CA ILE A 272 1.20 13.84 -4.34
C ILE A 272 1.82 14.93 -3.45
N ALA A 273 1.30 16.16 -3.53
CA ALA A 273 1.81 17.28 -2.73
C ALA A 273 1.64 17.04 -1.23
N GLY A 274 0.45 16.63 -0.80
CA GLY A 274 0.18 16.37 0.61
C GLY A 274 0.99 15.21 1.19
N LEU A 275 1.24 14.16 0.40
CA LEU A 275 2.13 13.08 0.85
C LEU A 275 3.59 13.55 0.90
N ARG A 276 4.10 14.30 -0.09
CA ARG A 276 5.46 14.84 -0.03
C ARG A 276 5.71 15.66 1.24
N GLU A 277 4.76 16.51 1.61
CA GLU A 277 4.83 17.29 2.83
C GLU A 277 4.82 16.41 4.09
N ALA A 278 4.03 15.36 4.10
CA ALA A 278 3.95 14.44 5.23
C ALA A 278 5.19 13.53 5.37
N LEU A 279 5.96 13.30 4.31
CA LEU A 279 7.16 12.47 4.30
C LEU A 279 8.43 13.21 4.75
N THR A 280 8.37 14.52 4.82
CA THR A 280 9.44 15.36 5.40
C THR A 280 9.24 15.55 6.90
#